data_5fbee22b7d2dee5c85945eb1c254c5c9
#
_entry.id   5fbee22b7d2dee5c85945eb1c254c5c9
#
_cell.length_a   1.000
_cell.length_b   1.000
_cell.length_c   1.000
_cell.angle_alpha   90.00
_cell.angle_beta   90.00
_cell.angle_gamma   90.00
#
_symmetry.space_group_name_H-M   'P 1'
#
loop_
_entity.id
_entity.type
_entity.pdbx_description
1 polymer ?
#
loop_
_entity_poly.entity_id
_entity_poly.type
_entity_poly.pdbx_seq_one_letter_code
_entity_poly.pdbx_strand_id
1 'polypeptide(L)'
;MRKAIFIFIAIVLVAASIDWIRSCSDLKSHKEVFGRELTYAEMYEYKDADYDYVVRIPSFFTAQPDSLQEEKGRMRFEYGDQWITIVIESHVMHNNGQSLKDGMDSLAQVLKATEHKLDSNYFILTGSQYENGSRIDGYSYYTKVVANHKLWFVYTMIYPDDYKDILARLFAEINDWYIWERPKLKIKQGESQTPKNVSE
;
A
#
# COMPACT_ATOMS: atom_id res chain seq x y z
N MET A 1 30.80 -32.50 -38.88
CA MET A 1 30.50 -32.19 -37.46
C MET A 1 30.35 -30.67 -37.20
N ARG A 2 31.28 -29.78 -37.55
CA ARG A 2 31.15 -28.34 -37.26
C ARG A 2 29.89 -27.67 -37.83
N LYS A 3 29.48 -27.99 -39.08
CA LYS A 3 28.28 -27.41 -39.71
C LYS A 3 26.99 -27.80 -38.96
N ALA A 4 26.87 -29.04 -38.44
CA ALA A 4 25.71 -29.50 -37.68
C ALA A 4 25.60 -28.77 -36.33
N ILE A 5 26.71 -28.48 -35.67
CA ILE A 5 26.74 -27.71 -34.41
C ILE A 5 26.25 -26.28 -34.63
N PHE A 6 26.68 -25.60 -35.72
CA PHE A 6 26.22 -24.25 -36.04
C PHE A 6 24.70 -24.21 -36.34
N ILE A 7 24.19 -25.20 -37.05
CA ILE A 7 22.74 -25.32 -37.33
C ILE A 7 21.96 -25.51 -36.01
N PHE A 8 22.45 -26.38 -35.13
CA PHE A 8 21.80 -26.61 -33.82
C PHE A 8 21.79 -25.33 -32.95
N ILE A 9 22.93 -24.61 -32.87
CA ILE A 9 23.01 -23.33 -32.14
C ILE A 9 22.01 -22.31 -32.71
N ALA A 10 21.95 -22.19 -34.05
CA ALA A 10 21.02 -21.28 -34.69
C ALA A 10 19.54 -21.61 -34.36
N ILE A 11 19.18 -22.88 -34.37
CA ILE A 11 17.81 -23.30 -33.98
C ILE A 11 17.50 -22.96 -32.52
N VAL A 12 18.44 -23.19 -31.61
CA VAL A 12 18.26 -22.85 -30.18
C VAL A 12 18.10 -21.36 -29.98
N LEU A 13 18.91 -20.54 -30.67
CA LEU A 13 18.79 -19.08 -30.59
C LEU A 13 17.46 -18.54 -31.14
N VAL A 14 16.98 -19.13 -32.26
CA VAL A 14 15.68 -18.76 -32.83
C VAL A 14 14.53 -19.16 -31.85
N ALA A 15 14.58 -20.36 -31.31
CA ALA A 15 13.58 -20.79 -30.33
C ALA A 15 13.57 -19.88 -29.10
N ALA A 16 14.73 -19.58 -28.52
CA ALA A 16 14.84 -18.66 -27.38
C ALA A 16 14.32 -17.24 -27.72
N SER A 17 14.56 -16.76 -28.94
CA SER A 17 14.06 -15.47 -29.39
C SER A 17 12.53 -15.46 -29.52
N ILE A 18 11.92 -16.56 -29.99
CA ILE A 18 10.46 -16.67 -30.10
C ILE A 18 9.82 -16.70 -28.72
N ASP A 19 10.38 -17.46 -27.78
CA ASP A 19 9.88 -17.50 -26.39
C ASP A 19 10.00 -16.15 -25.70
N TRP A 20 11.09 -15.44 -25.92
CA TRP A 20 11.26 -14.06 -25.42
C TRP A 20 10.19 -13.12 -25.98
N ILE A 21 9.95 -13.12 -27.30
CA ILE A 21 8.92 -12.27 -27.94
C ILE A 21 7.53 -12.61 -27.42
N ARG A 22 7.18 -13.89 -27.27
CA ARG A 22 5.89 -14.32 -26.69
C ARG A 22 5.74 -13.82 -25.26
N SER A 23 6.72 -14.05 -24.41
CA SER A 23 6.70 -13.59 -23.02
C SER A 23 6.50 -12.08 -22.89
N CYS A 24 7.19 -11.28 -23.73
CA CYS A 24 6.98 -9.84 -23.76
C CYS A 24 5.58 -9.44 -24.25
N SER A 25 5.01 -10.18 -25.21
CA SER A 25 3.65 -9.92 -25.73
C SER A 25 2.58 -10.25 -24.67
N ASP A 26 2.74 -11.38 -23.98
CA ASP A 26 1.81 -11.82 -22.94
C ASP A 26 1.82 -10.88 -21.74
N LEU A 27 2.99 -10.42 -21.30
CA LEU A 27 3.13 -9.43 -20.24
C LEU A 27 2.46 -8.10 -20.59
N LYS A 28 2.66 -7.62 -21.84
CA LYS A 28 2.02 -6.38 -22.30
C LYS A 28 0.50 -6.53 -22.32
N SER A 29 -0.01 -7.64 -22.80
CA SER A 29 -1.45 -7.94 -22.81
C SER A 29 -2.00 -8.01 -21.38
N HIS A 30 -1.29 -8.66 -20.44
CA HIS A 30 -1.66 -8.73 -19.04
C HIS A 30 -1.73 -7.32 -18.40
N LYS A 31 -0.72 -6.49 -18.63
CA LYS A 31 -0.66 -5.11 -18.13
C LYS A 31 -1.88 -4.28 -18.58
N GLU A 32 -2.28 -4.41 -19.86
CA GLU A 32 -3.44 -3.71 -20.42
C GLU A 32 -4.75 -4.21 -19.79
N VAL A 33 -4.90 -5.52 -19.58
CA VAL A 33 -6.09 -6.11 -18.94
C VAL A 33 -6.18 -5.68 -17.48
N PHE A 34 -5.10 -5.82 -16.72
CA PHE A 34 -5.04 -5.41 -15.32
C PHE A 34 -5.32 -3.92 -15.14
N GLY A 35 -4.71 -3.06 -15.98
CA GLY A 35 -4.95 -1.60 -15.91
C GLY A 35 -6.40 -1.23 -16.16
N ARG A 36 -7.08 -1.93 -17.08
CA ARG A 36 -8.50 -1.75 -17.34
C ARG A 36 -9.35 -2.24 -16.16
N GLU A 37 -9.06 -3.42 -15.63
CA GLU A 37 -9.73 -3.96 -14.45
C GLU A 37 -9.59 -3.01 -13.26
N LEU A 38 -8.40 -2.53 -12.99
CA LEU A 38 -8.16 -1.55 -11.92
C LEU A 38 -8.95 -0.25 -12.14
N THR A 39 -9.04 0.24 -13.38
CA THR A 39 -9.77 1.48 -13.68
C THR A 39 -11.25 1.38 -13.33
N TYR A 40 -11.87 0.23 -13.56
CA TYR A 40 -13.31 0.01 -13.34
C TYR A 40 -13.63 -0.77 -12.07
N ALA A 41 -12.63 -1.15 -11.28
CA ALA A 41 -12.83 -1.91 -10.04
C ALA A 41 -13.77 -1.17 -9.08
N GLU A 42 -14.62 -1.91 -8.42
CA GLU A 42 -15.32 -1.43 -7.24
C GLU A 42 -14.31 -1.28 -6.08
N MET A 43 -14.44 -0.19 -5.31
CA MET A 43 -13.57 0.08 -4.16
C MET A 43 -14.32 -0.26 -2.88
N TYR A 44 -13.80 -1.18 -2.10
CA TYR A 44 -14.34 -1.55 -0.80
C TYR A 44 -13.68 -0.76 0.31
N GLU A 45 -14.46 -0.32 1.28
CA GLU A 45 -13.99 0.37 2.46
C GLU A 45 -13.72 -0.63 3.58
N TYR A 46 -12.48 -0.66 4.06
CA TYR A 46 -12.06 -1.45 5.20
C TYR A 46 -11.76 -0.51 6.36
N LYS A 47 -12.44 -0.75 7.47
CA LYS A 47 -12.33 0.07 8.66
C LYS A 47 -11.56 -0.67 9.75
N ASP A 48 -10.50 -0.04 10.26
CA ASP A 48 -9.81 -0.53 11.45
C ASP A 48 -10.66 -0.32 12.71
N ALA A 49 -10.76 -1.37 13.53
CA ALA A 49 -11.61 -1.36 14.72
C ALA A 49 -10.96 -0.65 15.92
N ASP A 50 -9.64 -0.64 16.01
CA ASP A 50 -8.90 -0.10 17.16
C ASP A 50 -8.68 1.42 17.02
N TYR A 51 -8.36 1.89 15.82
CA TYR A 51 -7.99 3.29 15.56
C TYR A 51 -9.00 4.05 14.70
N ASP A 52 -10.06 3.36 14.24
CA ASP A 52 -11.22 3.98 13.56
C ASP A 52 -10.87 4.72 12.25
N TYR A 53 -9.81 4.29 11.57
CA TYR A 53 -9.46 4.78 10.24
C TYR A 53 -9.96 3.84 9.14
N VAL A 54 -10.05 4.36 7.93
CA VAL A 54 -10.59 3.64 6.76
C VAL A 54 -9.57 3.65 5.65
N VAL A 55 -9.43 2.53 4.95
CA VAL A 55 -8.71 2.42 3.68
C VAL A 55 -9.65 1.92 2.59
N ARG A 56 -9.42 2.34 1.35
CA ARG A 56 -10.22 1.92 0.19
C ARG A 56 -9.38 1.07 -0.73
N ILE A 57 -9.87 -0.14 -0.99
CA ILE A 57 -9.12 -1.19 -1.68
C ILE A 57 -9.96 -1.73 -2.83
N PRO A 58 -9.39 -1.99 -4.03
CA PRO A 58 -10.11 -2.62 -5.12
C PRO A 58 -10.67 -3.98 -4.72
N SER A 59 -11.89 -4.30 -5.16
CA SER A 59 -12.62 -5.51 -4.76
C SER A 59 -11.93 -6.83 -5.09
N PHE A 60 -10.99 -6.84 -6.02
CA PHE A 60 -10.22 -8.02 -6.41
C PHE A 60 -8.93 -8.25 -5.61
N PHE A 61 -8.60 -7.35 -4.67
CA PHE A 61 -7.53 -7.60 -3.69
C PHE A 61 -8.05 -8.49 -2.56
N THR A 62 -7.19 -9.38 -2.09
CA THR A 62 -7.50 -10.27 -0.96
C THR A 62 -6.99 -9.66 0.34
N ALA A 63 -7.88 -9.48 1.31
CA ALA A 63 -7.49 -9.07 2.66
C ALA A 63 -6.78 -10.22 3.39
N GLN A 64 -5.68 -9.92 4.06
CA GLN A 64 -5.04 -10.89 4.96
C GLN A 64 -5.94 -11.10 6.18
N PRO A 65 -6.20 -12.34 6.61
CA PRO A 65 -7.01 -12.62 7.80
C PRO A 65 -6.44 -11.98 9.06
N ASP A 66 -7.30 -11.47 9.94
CA ASP A 66 -6.92 -10.82 11.21
C ASP A 66 -6.08 -11.74 12.12
N SER A 67 -6.30 -13.06 12.04
CA SER A 67 -5.52 -14.07 12.78
C SER A 67 -4.03 -14.12 12.41
N LEU A 68 -3.65 -13.53 11.27
CA LEU A 68 -2.26 -13.42 10.81
C LEU A 68 -1.70 -12.01 11.02
N GLN A 69 -2.49 -11.10 11.56
CA GLN A 69 -2.06 -9.73 11.88
C GLN A 69 -1.54 -9.71 13.32
N GLU A 70 -0.23 -9.58 13.48
CA GLU A 70 0.42 -9.58 14.80
C GLU A 70 0.24 -8.28 15.58
N GLU A 71 -0.14 -7.19 14.90
CA GLU A 71 -0.20 -5.84 15.46
C GLU A 71 -1.58 -5.22 15.28
N LYS A 72 -2.06 -4.55 16.34
CA LYS A 72 -3.29 -3.75 16.30
C LYS A 72 -3.14 -2.57 15.35
N GLY A 73 -4.20 -2.29 14.60
CA GLY A 73 -4.21 -1.18 13.65
C GLY A 73 -3.42 -1.48 12.37
N ARG A 74 -3.19 -2.75 12.07
CA ARG A 74 -2.57 -3.17 10.81
C ARG A 74 -3.59 -3.84 9.92
N MET A 75 -3.63 -3.45 8.66
CA MET A 75 -4.41 -4.10 7.62
C MET A 75 -3.51 -4.34 6.41
N ARG A 76 -3.58 -5.54 5.83
CA ARG A 76 -2.79 -5.92 4.66
C ARG A 76 -3.68 -6.55 3.59
N PHE A 77 -3.46 -6.12 2.37
CA PHE A 77 -4.19 -6.56 1.18
C PHE A 77 -3.19 -6.94 0.11
N GLU A 78 -3.51 -7.96 -0.65
CA GLU A 78 -2.63 -8.46 -1.69
C GLU A 78 -3.41 -8.80 -2.95
N TYR A 79 -2.88 -8.39 -4.09
CA TYR A 79 -3.20 -8.95 -5.39
C TYR A 79 -1.98 -9.72 -5.88
N GLY A 80 -2.17 -10.97 -6.25
CA GLY A 80 -1.11 -11.80 -6.77
C GLY A 80 -1.60 -12.73 -7.86
N ASP A 81 -0.86 -12.82 -8.95
CA ASP A 81 -1.07 -13.78 -10.01
C ASP A 81 0.29 -14.32 -10.50
N GLN A 82 0.30 -14.99 -11.66
CA GLN A 82 1.55 -15.54 -12.22
C GLN A 82 2.55 -14.50 -12.70
N TRP A 83 2.15 -13.23 -12.81
CA TRP A 83 2.96 -12.16 -13.40
C TRP A 83 3.45 -11.15 -12.37
N ILE A 84 2.59 -10.77 -11.43
CA ILE A 84 2.86 -9.71 -10.49
C ILE A 84 2.29 -9.99 -9.09
N THR A 85 2.88 -9.32 -8.11
CA THR A 85 2.31 -9.17 -6.78
C THR A 85 2.27 -7.68 -6.44
N ILE A 86 1.10 -7.20 -5.96
CA ILE A 86 0.93 -5.85 -5.42
C ILE A 86 0.46 -6.00 -3.99
N VAL A 87 1.15 -5.36 -3.07
CA VAL A 87 0.80 -5.36 -1.64
C VAL A 87 0.41 -3.97 -1.23
N ILE A 88 -0.73 -3.86 -0.55
CA ILE A 88 -1.17 -2.63 0.11
C ILE A 88 -1.24 -2.91 1.60
N GLU A 89 -0.60 -2.06 2.39
CA GLU A 89 -0.54 -2.21 3.83
C GLU A 89 -0.82 -0.87 4.51
N SER A 90 -1.61 -0.89 5.56
CA SER A 90 -1.77 0.25 6.47
C SER A 90 -1.50 -0.19 7.89
N HIS A 91 -0.88 0.68 8.69
CA HIS A 91 -0.65 0.43 10.10
C HIS A 91 -0.53 1.75 10.89
N VAL A 92 -0.58 1.64 12.21
CA VAL A 92 -0.50 2.78 13.12
C VAL A 92 0.78 2.69 13.95
N MET A 93 1.53 3.78 14.00
CA MET A 93 2.74 3.92 14.81
C MET A 93 2.56 5.00 15.86
N HIS A 94 3.16 4.82 17.03
CA HIS A 94 3.24 5.89 18.02
C HIS A 94 4.27 6.95 17.62
N ASN A 95 3.84 8.21 17.64
CA ASN A 95 4.77 9.33 17.54
C ASN A 95 5.34 9.63 18.93
N ASN A 96 6.61 9.29 19.15
CA ASN A 96 7.32 9.49 20.41
C ASN A 96 7.78 10.96 20.63
N GLY A 97 6.99 11.92 20.16
CA GLY A 97 7.30 13.36 20.29
C GLY A 97 8.22 13.91 19.20
N GLN A 98 8.43 13.16 18.14
CA GLN A 98 9.19 13.61 16.97
C GLN A 98 8.38 14.63 16.16
N SER A 99 9.07 15.61 15.59
CA SER A 99 8.47 16.45 14.56
C SER A 99 8.19 15.64 13.29
N LEU A 100 7.25 16.11 12.47
CA LEU A 100 6.92 15.45 11.21
C LEU A 100 8.16 15.33 10.29
N LYS A 101 9.02 16.35 10.31
CA LYS A 101 10.28 16.34 9.57
C LYS A 101 11.27 15.32 10.09
N ASP A 102 11.49 15.23 11.40
CA ASP A 102 12.44 14.27 11.98
C ASP A 102 11.96 12.85 11.74
N GLY A 103 10.65 12.62 11.83
CA GLY A 103 10.06 11.33 11.51
C GLY A 103 10.22 10.95 10.05
N MET A 104 10.01 11.90 9.14
CA MET A 104 10.25 11.70 7.71
C MET A 104 11.72 11.34 7.46
N ASP A 105 12.66 12.11 8.00
CA ASP A 105 14.09 11.89 7.80
C ASP A 105 14.53 10.51 8.35
N SER A 106 14.03 10.14 9.54
CA SER A 106 14.30 8.83 10.15
C SER A 106 13.75 7.68 9.32
N LEU A 107 12.48 7.78 8.90
CA LEU A 107 11.83 6.73 8.12
C LEU A 107 12.42 6.63 6.70
N ALA A 108 12.78 7.75 6.10
CA ALA A 108 13.47 7.80 4.81
C ALA A 108 14.81 7.05 4.85
N GLN A 109 15.56 7.19 5.94
CA GLN A 109 16.81 6.44 6.13
C GLN A 109 16.57 4.94 6.28
N VAL A 110 15.57 4.54 7.09
CA VAL A 110 15.23 3.12 7.33
C VAL A 110 14.77 2.46 6.03
N LEU A 111 13.88 3.12 5.30
CA LEU A 111 13.30 2.61 4.06
C LEU A 111 14.23 2.83 2.84
N LYS A 112 15.36 3.52 3.02
CA LYS A 112 16.27 3.92 1.93
C LYS A 112 15.53 4.67 0.81
N ALA A 113 14.69 5.65 1.21
CA ALA A 113 13.89 6.41 0.28
C ALA A 113 14.76 7.20 -0.71
N THR A 114 14.40 7.15 -1.99
CA THR A 114 15.06 7.92 -3.07
C THR A 114 14.41 9.26 -3.29
N GLU A 115 13.11 9.37 -2.99
CA GLU A 115 12.35 10.62 -3.09
C GLU A 115 11.49 10.80 -1.83
N HIS A 116 11.32 12.04 -1.42
CA HIS A 116 10.45 12.39 -0.30
C HIS A 116 9.75 13.72 -0.53
N LYS A 117 8.54 13.84 0.00
CA LYS A 117 7.74 15.06 -0.01
C LYS A 117 7.19 15.29 1.38
N LEU A 118 7.40 16.49 1.93
CA LEU A 118 6.84 16.92 3.21
C LEU A 118 5.71 17.93 2.96
N ASP A 119 4.60 17.76 3.68
CA ASP A 119 3.46 18.67 3.69
C ASP A 119 3.14 19.09 5.14
N SER A 120 2.05 19.79 5.37
CA SER A 120 1.67 20.34 6.68
C SER A 120 1.41 19.29 7.75
N ASN A 121 0.76 18.15 7.38
CA ASN A 121 0.37 17.08 8.31
C ASN A 121 0.68 15.67 7.80
N TYR A 122 1.38 15.55 6.67
CA TYR A 122 1.81 14.26 6.13
C TYR A 122 3.15 14.38 5.41
N PHE A 123 3.76 13.25 5.18
CA PHE A 123 4.86 13.12 4.24
C PHE A 123 4.70 11.87 3.37
N ILE A 124 5.39 11.87 2.23
CA ILE A 124 5.42 10.77 1.27
C ILE A 124 6.87 10.35 1.08
N LEU A 125 7.10 9.05 1.03
CA LEU A 125 8.39 8.43 0.73
C LEU A 125 8.21 7.45 -0.43
N THR A 126 9.17 7.45 -1.35
CA THR A 126 9.25 6.47 -2.43
C THR A 126 10.67 5.93 -2.57
N GLY A 127 10.80 4.71 -3.05
CA GLY A 127 12.09 4.08 -3.26
C GLY A 127 11.97 2.64 -3.73
N SER A 128 13.10 2.01 -3.96
CA SER A 128 13.15 0.58 -4.26
C SER A 128 12.73 -0.24 -3.04
N GLN A 129 12.07 -1.37 -3.28
CA GLN A 129 11.69 -2.28 -2.21
C GLN A 129 12.91 -3.08 -1.70
N TYR A 130 12.99 -3.24 -0.37
CA TYR A 130 14.00 -4.06 0.29
C TYR A 130 13.34 -5.09 1.20
N GLU A 131 13.90 -6.29 1.24
CA GLU A 131 13.51 -7.34 2.17
C GLU A 131 14.77 -7.97 2.77
N ASN A 132 14.81 -8.10 4.09
CA ASN A 132 15.97 -8.62 4.83
C ASN A 132 17.30 -7.94 4.46
N GLY A 133 17.24 -6.62 4.16
CA GLY A 133 18.41 -5.82 3.78
C GLY A 133 18.81 -5.91 2.30
N SER A 134 18.24 -6.83 1.53
CA SER A 134 18.47 -7.00 0.10
C SER A 134 17.41 -6.28 -0.73
N ARG A 135 17.83 -5.64 -1.82
CA ARG A 135 16.90 -5.03 -2.77
C ARG A 135 16.12 -6.11 -3.51
N ILE A 136 14.81 -5.91 -3.64
CA ILE A 136 13.97 -6.72 -4.54
C ILE A 136 13.99 -6.04 -5.91
N ASP A 137 14.60 -6.71 -6.88
CA ASP A 137 14.72 -6.16 -8.23
C ASP A 137 13.35 -6.02 -8.89
N GLY A 138 13.14 -4.88 -9.56
CA GLY A 138 11.91 -4.57 -10.28
C GLY A 138 10.72 -4.20 -9.38
N TYR A 139 10.94 -3.95 -8.07
CA TYR A 139 9.90 -3.52 -7.15
C TYR A 139 10.24 -2.21 -6.43
N SER A 140 9.23 -1.35 -6.35
CA SER A 140 9.27 -0.10 -5.61
C SER A 140 8.17 -0.04 -4.58
N TYR A 141 8.32 0.89 -3.62
CA TYR A 141 7.26 1.22 -2.67
C TYR A 141 6.85 2.70 -2.81
N TYR A 142 5.63 2.97 -2.37
CA TYR A 142 5.07 4.29 -2.19
C TYR A 142 4.38 4.33 -0.82
N THR A 143 4.86 5.18 0.07
CA THR A 143 4.37 5.27 1.45
C THR A 143 3.93 6.69 1.75
N LYS A 144 2.70 6.86 2.25
CA LYS A 144 2.18 8.09 2.83
C LYS A 144 2.04 7.91 4.34
N VAL A 145 2.54 8.86 5.09
CA VAL A 145 2.42 8.92 6.54
C VAL A 145 1.64 10.17 6.92
N VAL A 146 0.51 10.01 7.58
CA VAL A 146 -0.34 11.09 8.08
C VAL A 146 -0.18 11.19 9.58
N ALA A 147 0.21 12.38 10.08
CA ALA A 147 0.31 12.65 11.51
C ALA A 147 -1.05 13.08 12.07
N ASN A 148 -1.46 12.44 13.16
CA ASN A 148 -2.61 12.84 13.95
C ASN A 148 -2.30 12.71 15.44
N HIS A 149 -2.15 13.84 16.15
CA HIS A 149 -1.76 13.92 17.55
C HIS A 149 -0.45 13.15 17.86
N LYS A 150 -0.58 12.05 18.62
CA LYS A 150 0.56 11.19 19.04
C LYS A 150 0.72 9.95 18.17
N LEU A 151 -0.01 9.87 17.07
CA LEU A 151 -0.04 8.71 16.19
C LEU A 151 0.39 9.12 14.78
N TRP A 152 1.06 8.21 14.12
CA TRP A 152 1.31 8.23 12.69
C TRP A 152 0.57 7.08 12.04
N PHE A 153 -0.24 7.42 11.06
CA PHE A 153 -0.96 6.49 10.23
C PHE A 153 -0.19 6.30 8.93
N VAL A 154 0.20 5.10 8.67
CA VAL A 154 1.05 4.74 7.53
C VAL A 154 0.22 3.98 6.51
N TYR A 155 0.32 4.36 5.25
CA TYR A 155 -0.31 3.68 4.12
C TYR A 155 0.74 3.44 3.05
N THR A 156 1.06 2.18 2.80
CA THR A 156 2.13 1.75 1.89
C THR A 156 1.58 0.90 0.78
N MET A 157 2.06 1.12 -0.44
CA MET A 157 1.87 0.23 -1.58
C MET A 157 3.24 -0.24 -2.06
N ILE A 158 3.39 -1.55 -2.26
CA ILE A 158 4.55 -2.19 -2.89
C ILE A 158 4.09 -2.72 -4.24
N TYR A 159 4.81 -2.38 -5.30
CA TYR A 159 4.37 -2.64 -6.66
C TYR A 159 5.56 -2.89 -7.61
N PRO A 160 5.34 -3.64 -8.71
CA PRO A 160 6.37 -3.83 -9.74
C PRO A 160 6.56 -2.55 -10.55
N ASP A 161 7.82 -2.17 -10.80
CA ASP A 161 8.22 -0.92 -11.46
C ASP A 161 7.57 -0.77 -12.84
N ASP A 162 7.48 -1.85 -13.60
CA ASP A 162 6.90 -1.88 -14.93
C ASP A 162 5.39 -1.59 -14.97
N TYR A 163 4.71 -1.66 -13.80
CA TYR A 163 3.27 -1.41 -13.69
C TYR A 163 2.94 -0.01 -13.19
N LYS A 164 3.93 0.78 -12.81
CA LYS A 164 3.74 2.11 -12.19
C LYS A 164 2.77 3.02 -12.96
N ASP A 165 2.85 3.04 -14.28
CA ASP A 165 2.04 3.90 -15.14
C ASP A 165 0.55 3.58 -15.14
N ILE A 166 0.17 2.32 -14.88
CA ILE A 166 -1.23 1.90 -14.83
C ILE A 166 -1.83 1.91 -13.41
N LEU A 167 -1.02 2.17 -12.39
CA LEU A 167 -1.46 2.22 -10.97
C LEU A 167 -1.95 3.61 -10.53
N ALA A 168 -2.21 4.53 -11.47
CA ALA A 168 -2.60 5.91 -11.16
C ALA A 168 -3.78 6.02 -10.17
N ARG A 169 -4.76 5.11 -10.26
CA ARG A 169 -5.90 5.06 -9.36
C ARG A 169 -5.50 4.72 -7.93
N LEU A 170 -4.61 3.74 -7.72
CA LEU A 170 -4.11 3.39 -6.38
C LEU A 170 -3.27 4.52 -5.79
N PHE A 171 -2.43 5.17 -6.60
CA PHE A 171 -1.71 6.35 -6.16
C PHE A 171 -2.66 7.48 -5.74
N ALA A 172 -3.76 7.70 -6.48
CA ALA A 172 -4.77 8.69 -6.12
C ALA A 172 -5.44 8.35 -4.78
N GLU A 173 -5.86 7.10 -4.56
CA GLU A 173 -6.45 6.66 -3.29
C GLU A 173 -5.50 6.90 -2.10
N ILE A 174 -4.20 6.62 -2.25
CA ILE A 174 -3.23 6.89 -1.19
C ILE A 174 -2.99 8.39 -1.02
N ASN A 175 -2.89 9.15 -2.12
CA ASN A 175 -2.69 10.60 -2.04
C ASN A 175 -3.88 11.32 -1.40
N ASP A 176 -5.09 10.89 -1.68
CA ASP A 176 -6.32 11.49 -1.17
C ASP A 176 -6.68 10.95 0.23
N TRP A 177 -5.96 9.92 0.69
CA TRP A 177 -6.19 9.35 2.01
C TRP A 177 -5.85 10.34 3.12
N TYR A 178 -6.76 10.48 4.09
CA TYR A 178 -6.62 11.36 5.25
C TYR A 178 -7.31 10.74 6.46
N ILE A 179 -6.89 11.18 7.66
CA ILE A 179 -7.44 10.73 8.93
C ILE A 179 -8.37 11.81 9.46
N TRP A 180 -9.65 11.49 9.59
CA TRP A 180 -10.63 12.39 10.18
C TRP A 180 -10.45 12.46 11.70
N GLU A 181 -10.34 13.68 12.24
CA GLU A 181 -10.58 13.88 13.65
C GLU A 181 -12.09 13.82 13.88
N ARG A 182 -12.56 12.78 14.57
CA ARG A 182 -13.95 12.82 15.05
C ARG A 182 -14.10 14.01 15.99
N PRO A 183 -15.07 14.92 15.78
CA PRO A 183 -15.42 15.91 16.79
C PRO A 183 -15.78 15.15 18.05
N LYS A 184 -15.05 15.39 19.15
CA LYS A 184 -15.38 14.83 20.45
C LYS A 184 -16.83 15.24 20.74
N LEU A 185 -17.78 14.31 20.60
CA LEU A 185 -19.14 14.49 21.06
C LEU A 185 -19.03 14.81 22.55
N LYS A 186 -19.27 16.08 22.92
CA LYS A 186 -19.49 16.46 24.31
C LYS A 186 -20.71 15.67 24.77
N ILE A 187 -20.49 14.56 25.44
CA ILE A 187 -21.54 13.87 26.20
C ILE A 187 -21.96 14.90 27.23
N LYS A 188 -23.10 15.56 27.01
CA LYS A 188 -23.78 16.30 28.07
C LYS A 188 -24.04 15.27 29.14
N GLN A 189 -23.30 15.34 30.25
CA GLN A 189 -23.65 14.63 31.46
C GLN A 189 -25.07 15.12 31.81
N GLY A 190 -26.03 14.21 31.63
CA GLY A 190 -27.40 14.46 32.03
C GLY A 190 -27.40 14.78 33.52
N GLU A 191 -27.93 15.97 33.86
CA GLU A 191 -28.27 16.33 35.20
C GLU A 191 -29.11 15.19 35.81
N SER A 192 -28.56 14.55 36.83
CA SER A 192 -29.25 13.64 37.71
C SER A 192 -30.39 14.43 38.38
N GLN A 193 -31.60 14.32 37.84
CA GLN A 193 -32.80 14.77 38.58
C GLN A 193 -33.01 13.81 39.74
N THR A 194 -32.62 14.26 40.90
CA THR A 194 -32.99 13.65 42.18
C THR A 194 -34.53 13.69 42.32
N PRO A 195 -35.22 12.55 42.52
CA PRO A 195 -36.66 12.59 42.77
C PRO A 195 -36.91 13.29 44.11
N LYS A 196 -37.66 14.40 44.07
CA LYS A 196 -38.23 15.02 45.30
C LYS A 196 -39.19 14.04 45.94
N ASN A 197 -38.84 13.56 47.15
CA ASN A 197 -39.76 12.90 48.03
C ASN A 197 -40.91 13.87 48.34
N VAL A 198 -42.12 13.52 47.95
CA VAL A 198 -43.36 14.11 48.45
C VAL A 198 -43.77 13.24 49.61
N SER A 199 -43.59 13.80 50.81
CA SER A 199 -44.23 13.31 52.03
C SER A 199 -45.63 13.90 52.10
N GLU A 200 -46.64 13.03 52.10
CA GLU A 200 -47.85 13.08 52.94
C GLU A 200 -48.50 11.70 53.00
#